data_980093d64b84e06586507bec288aca53
#
_entry.id   980093d64b84e06586507bec288aca53
#
_cell.length_a   1.000
_cell.length_b   1.000
_cell.length_c   1.000
_cell.angle_alpha   90.00
_cell.angle_beta   90.00
_cell.angle_gamma   90.00
#
_symmetry.space_group_name_H-M   'P 1'
#
loop_
_entity.id
_entity.type
_entity.pdbx_description
1 polymer ?
#
loop_
_entity_poly.entity_id
_entity_poly.type
_entity_poly.pdbx_seq_one_letter_code
_entity_poly.pdbx_strand_id
1 'polypeptide(L)'
;MTKFFRYILLTIAIVCMLPSCKEDDKEKTTLSDSVRISAFSLKSDSTVLDNLNTVFFTIDLEKGLIYNADSLPRETDISALKINITTENASAINLTTIDSTYNYLDNENKAINFNFPITAEVVSRSGNFKKQYQIKVNVHRLNPDQLYWGGMQYSRLPGEGTLTEQRTVKCNDLIYCFMTRDNNHYMATTANPGEDWDITTLSLPFEPNWQSMRTDGTILCLLDTDNKLYTSANGVDWENTETNCTTIMGILNGEALILTNDGTHYYHDKYPRPEGFTPRQVAQDFPISGFSDMLTYNSPWLSSPQGMIVGGRTSSGELTGAMWGYDGNAWAKLNNTITPREGAAFFSYVTFFVDDNWVTTEMPTWFVIGGIDNKGALRDVWTSNNYGINWTSGGENLFVPGYIMSRGYASVVICDEPINSTFSTWHSIDMMPLPQGYRCLPMRSVADENKVPYIYMFGGKAVGVNHYDQVWRATINRLRFEPIP
;
A
#
# COMPACT_ATOMS: atom_id res chain seq x y z
N MET A 1 79.73 -10.23 24.08
CA MET A 1 78.50 -10.01 24.93
C MET A 1 78.70 -8.96 26.04
N THR A 2 79.84 -8.35 26.21
CA THR A 2 80.17 -7.40 27.34
C THR A 2 79.99 -5.92 26.96
N LYS A 3 79.90 -5.55 25.71
CA LYS A 3 79.65 -4.13 25.30
C LYS A 3 78.19 -3.73 25.21
N PHE A 4 77.29 -4.67 24.99
CA PHE A 4 75.87 -4.42 24.89
C PHE A 4 75.22 -4.17 26.26
N PHE A 5 75.72 -4.83 27.32
CA PHE A 5 75.22 -4.64 28.68
C PHE A 5 75.62 -3.28 29.30
N ARG A 6 76.71 -2.66 28.81
CA ARG A 6 77.11 -1.32 29.28
C ARG A 6 76.27 -0.18 28.77
N TYR A 7 75.72 -0.33 27.61
CA TYR A 7 74.81 0.70 27.05
C TYR A 7 73.38 0.63 27.61
N ILE A 8 72.90 -0.55 27.98
CA ILE A 8 71.61 -0.74 28.64
C ILE A 8 71.65 -0.19 30.09
N LEU A 9 72.75 -0.33 30.80
CA LEU A 9 72.93 0.24 32.15
C LEU A 9 73.07 1.75 32.13
N LEU A 10 73.66 2.33 31.07
CA LEU A 10 73.78 3.78 30.94
C LEU A 10 72.42 4.46 30.51
N THR A 11 71.60 3.79 29.74
CA THR A 11 70.23 4.28 29.37
C THR A 11 69.27 4.22 30.55
N ILE A 12 69.41 3.20 31.43
CA ILE A 12 68.56 3.09 32.65
C ILE A 12 68.95 4.16 33.68
N ALA A 13 70.23 4.54 33.76
CA ALA A 13 70.69 5.59 34.69
C ALA A 13 70.31 7.01 34.27
N ILE A 14 70.09 7.25 32.93
CA ILE A 14 69.66 8.56 32.43
C ILE A 14 68.13 8.73 32.61
N VAL A 15 67.37 7.65 32.61
CA VAL A 15 65.88 7.73 32.81
C VAL A 15 65.54 7.96 34.30
N CYS A 16 66.46 7.67 35.26
CA CYS A 16 66.16 7.89 36.67
C CYS A 16 66.54 9.27 37.22
N MET A 17 67.01 10.22 36.38
CA MET A 17 67.32 11.59 36.79
C MET A 17 66.46 12.65 36.15
N LEU A 18 65.16 12.35 35.87
CA LEU A 18 64.22 13.42 35.62
C LEU A 18 63.72 13.91 36.99
N PRO A 19 63.79 15.22 37.28
CA PRO A 19 63.16 15.77 38.48
C PRO A 19 61.63 15.55 38.37
N SER A 20 61.08 14.83 39.32
CA SER A 20 59.69 14.79 39.58
C SER A 20 59.24 16.20 40.04
N CYS A 21 58.94 17.10 39.12
CA CYS A 21 58.14 18.24 39.45
C CYS A 21 56.75 17.71 39.82
N LYS A 22 56.47 17.62 41.11
CA LYS A 22 55.12 17.72 41.62
C LYS A 22 54.71 19.18 41.45
N GLU A 23 54.25 19.53 40.26
CA GLU A 23 53.26 20.58 40.17
C GLU A 23 51.95 20.00 40.71
N ASP A 24 51.42 20.60 41.76
CA ASP A 24 50.05 20.48 42.14
C ASP A 24 49.23 21.12 41.01
N ASP A 25 49.13 20.42 39.86
CA ASP A 25 48.08 20.67 38.90
C ASP A 25 46.77 20.28 39.56
N LYS A 26 46.18 21.25 40.23
CA LYS A 26 44.74 21.26 40.33
C LYS A 26 44.27 21.18 38.89
N GLU A 27 43.89 19.96 38.42
CA GLU A 27 43.14 19.78 37.21
C GLU A 27 42.03 20.84 37.23
N LYS A 28 42.21 21.90 36.49
CA LYS A 28 41.08 22.74 36.12
C LYS A 28 40.17 21.81 35.35
N THR A 29 39.23 21.17 36.03
CA THR A 29 38.13 20.47 35.41
C THR A 29 37.42 21.50 34.57
N THR A 30 37.76 21.58 33.28
CA THR A 30 37.03 22.40 32.32
C THR A 30 35.63 21.82 32.30
N LEU A 31 34.69 22.59 32.79
CA LEU A 31 33.28 22.22 32.79
C LEU A 31 32.83 22.03 31.32
N SER A 32 32.10 20.98 31.07
CA SER A 32 31.62 20.65 29.72
C SER A 32 30.73 21.82 29.18
N ASP A 33 31.00 22.21 27.94
CA ASP A 33 30.19 23.19 27.18
C ASP A 33 29.14 22.51 26.31
N SER A 34 28.95 21.16 26.40
CA SER A 34 27.98 20.43 25.65
C SER A 34 26.54 20.83 26.03
N VAL A 35 25.76 21.11 25.01
CA VAL A 35 24.31 21.39 25.10
C VAL A 35 23.50 20.37 24.30
N ARG A 36 24.13 19.19 24.05
CA ARG A 36 23.56 18.14 23.24
C ARG A 36 22.62 17.26 24.06
N ILE A 37 21.42 17.01 23.52
CA ILE A 37 20.58 15.89 23.93
C ILE A 37 21.06 14.66 23.17
N SER A 38 21.52 13.63 23.87
CA SER A 38 22.07 12.40 23.29
C SER A 38 21.02 11.30 23.15
N ALA A 39 19.98 11.31 24.00
CA ALA A 39 18.84 10.40 23.89
C ALA A 39 17.56 11.05 24.39
N PHE A 40 16.45 10.64 23.77
CA PHE A 40 15.08 11.01 24.18
C PHE A 40 14.18 9.78 24.01
N SER A 41 13.32 9.53 24.99
CA SER A 41 12.26 8.51 24.90
C SER A 41 11.07 8.88 25.77
N LEU A 42 9.92 8.27 25.50
CA LEU A 42 8.79 8.27 26.41
C LEU A 42 9.00 7.25 27.52
N LYS A 43 8.42 7.47 28.70
CA LYS A 43 8.38 6.45 29.75
C LYS A 43 7.27 5.45 29.45
N SER A 44 7.44 4.22 29.92
CA SER A 44 6.43 3.16 29.82
C SER A 44 5.15 3.59 30.53
N ASP A 45 4.01 3.47 29.85
CA ASP A 45 2.67 3.67 30.40
C ASP A 45 1.65 2.83 29.62
N SER A 46 1.37 1.63 30.11
CA SER A 46 0.43 0.70 29.47
C SER A 46 -1.03 1.14 29.53
N THR A 47 -1.35 2.18 30.31
CA THR A 47 -2.71 2.74 30.32
C THR A 47 -2.96 3.65 29.12
N VAL A 48 -1.88 4.16 28.50
CA VAL A 48 -1.92 4.98 27.30
C VAL A 48 -1.71 4.09 26.07
N LEU A 49 -0.61 3.32 26.08
CA LEU A 49 -0.24 2.44 24.97
C LEU A 49 0.79 1.42 25.42
N ASP A 50 0.60 0.15 25.07
CA ASP A 50 1.61 -0.86 25.26
C ASP A 50 2.88 -0.50 24.47
N ASN A 51 4.05 -0.80 25.05
CA ASN A 51 5.36 -0.52 24.45
C ASN A 51 5.64 0.97 24.12
N LEU A 52 4.99 1.92 24.82
CA LEU A 52 5.18 3.35 24.59
C LEU A 52 6.65 3.79 24.68
N ASN A 53 7.44 3.12 25.52
CA ASN A 53 8.86 3.40 25.72
C ASN A 53 9.78 2.89 24.58
N THR A 54 9.27 2.09 23.65
CA THR A 54 10.04 1.60 22.48
C THR A 54 9.92 2.53 21.28
N VAL A 55 9.04 3.54 21.34
CA VAL A 55 8.86 4.52 20.27
C VAL A 55 10.17 5.23 19.97
N PHE A 56 10.60 5.16 18.71
CA PHE A 56 11.84 5.79 18.28
C PHE A 56 11.65 7.30 18.04
N PHE A 57 12.58 8.09 18.60
CA PHE A 57 12.64 9.53 18.39
C PHE A 57 13.88 9.93 17.63
N THR A 58 13.69 10.69 16.56
CA THR A 58 14.77 11.36 15.84
C THR A 58 15.16 12.62 16.59
N ILE A 59 16.48 12.82 16.79
CA ILE A 59 17.04 14.03 17.37
C ILE A 59 17.81 14.75 16.27
N ASP A 60 17.21 15.77 15.68
CA ASP A 60 17.86 16.64 14.71
C ASP A 60 18.62 17.74 15.46
N LEU A 61 19.93 17.53 15.58
CA LEU A 61 20.81 18.46 16.30
C LEU A 61 20.98 19.79 15.56
N GLU A 62 20.86 19.83 14.24
CA GLU A 62 21.03 21.05 13.47
C GLU A 62 19.80 21.95 13.65
N LYS A 63 18.63 21.42 13.46
CA LYS A 63 17.37 22.15 13.57
C LYS A 63 16.86 22.29 15.00
N GLY A 64 17.43 21.57 15.97
CA GLY A 64 16.94 21.53 17.34
C GLY A 64 15.55 20.90 17.45
N LEU A 65 15.29 19.82 16.73
CA LEU A 65 13.99 19.12 16.72
C LEU A 65 14.15 17.71 17.30
N ILE A 66 13.15 17.31 18.09
CA ILE A 66 13.00 15.95 18.61
C ILE A 66 11.58 15.50 18.28
N TYR A 67 11.46 14.39 17.54
CA TYR A 67 10.17 13.91 17.11
C TYR A 67 10.19 12.42 16.77
N ASN A 68 9.03 11.77 16.88
CA ASN A 68 8.83 10.43 16.35
C ASN A 68 8.40 10.54 14.88
N ALA A 69 9.23 9.99 13.96
CA ALA A 69 8.91 9.96 12.53
C ALA A 69 7.70 9.06 12.27
N ASP A 70 7.65 7.88 12.91
CA ASP A 70 6.49 7.02 12.92
C ASP A 70 5.52 7.51 14.01
N SER A 71 4.34 7.94 13.58
CA SER A 71 3.33 8.48 14.49
C SER A 71 2.74 7.39 15.37
N LEU A 72 2.39 7.76 16.61
CA LEU A 72 1.61 6.90 17.49
C LEU A 72 0.23 6.59 16.87
N PRO A 73 -0.42 5.48 17.24
CA PRO A 73 -1.76 5.16 16.78
C PRO A 73 -2.75 6.31 16.95
N ARG A 74 -3.75 6.35 16.07
CA ARG A 74 -4.84 7.32 16.20
C ARG A 74 -5.48 7.24 17.60
N GLU A 75 -5.87 8.39 18.12
CA GLU A 75 -6.53 8.52 19.44
C GLU A 75 -5.63 8.19 20.65
N THR A 76 -4.32 7.99 20.45
CA THR A 76 -3.41 7.91 21.59
C THR A 76 -3.45 9.20 22.39
N ASP A 77 -3.77 9.11 23.70
CA ASP A 77 -3.79 10.26 24.57
C ASP A 77 -2.38 10.72 24.93
N ILE A 78 -1.98 11.86 24.40
CA ILE A 78 -0.67 12.49 24.66
C ILE A 78 -0.75 13.66 25.63
N SER A 79 -1.84 13.78 26.37
CA SER A 79 -2.07 14.92 27.30
C SER A 79 -1.28 14.84 28.60
N ALA A 80 -0.73 13.67 28.95
CA ALA A 80 -0.05 13.46 30.23
C ALA A 80 1.13 12.48 30.17
N LEU A 81 1.95 12.57 29.13
CA LEU A 81 3.10 11.66 28.94
C LEU A 81 4.29 12.04 29.81
N LYS A 82 5.07 11.04 30.22
CA LYS A 82 6.35 11.23 30.91
C LYS A 82 7.50 10.88 29.96
N ILE A 83 8.62 11.59 30.11
CA ILE A 83 9.77 11.47 29.20
C ILE A 83 11.06 11.12 29.95
N ASN A 84 12.05 10.65 29.17
CA ASN A 84 13.46 10.57 29.56
C ASN A 84 14.27 11.45 28.61
N ILE A 85 15.10 12.32 29.16
CA ILE A 85 16.08 13.12 28.41
C ILE A 85 17.48 12.80 28.95
N THR A 86 18.39 12.44 28.06
CA THR A 86 19.80 12.23 28.40
C THR A 86 20.66 13.29 27.73
N THR A 87 21.54 13.91 28.50
CA THR A 87 22.48 14.93 28.05
C THR A 87 23.90 14.61 28.51
N GLU A 88 24.89 15.23 27.88
CA GLU A 88 26.27 15.15 28.30
C GLU A 88 26.58 16.25 29.33
N ASN A 89 26.23 16.00 30.61
CA ASN A 89 26.55 16.92 31.73
C ASN A 89 25.93 18.33 31.65
N ALA A 90 24.64 18.45 31.27
CA ALA A 90 23.94 19.72 31.36
C ALA A 90 23.79 20.16 32.83
N SER A 91 23.84 21.48 33.08
CA SER A 91 23.54 22.05 34.41
C SER A 91 22.05 22.23 34.66
N ALA A 92 21.27 22.42 33.58
CA ALA A 92 19.83 22.50 33.61
C ALA A 92 19.22 22.12 32.26
N ILE A 93 17.99 21.60 32.29
CA ILE A 93 17.13 21.39 31.13
C ILE A 93 15.78 22.08 31.45
N ASN A 94 15.62 23.30 30.96
CA ASN A 94 14.42 24.08 31.23
C ASN A 94 13.32 23.70 30.23
N LEU A 95 12.32 22.95 30.66
CA LEU A 95 11.15 22.62 29.86
C LEU A 95 10.10 23.73 29.98
N THR A 96 9.70 24.26 28.83
CA THR A 96 8.57 25.19 28.71
C THR A 96 7.39 24.47 28.09
N THR A 97 6.32 24.39 28.82
CA THR A 97 5.00 23.86 28.47
C THR A 97 3.99 24.98 28.39
N ILE A 98 2.75 24.70 28.02
CA ILE A 98 1.69 25.70 27.99
C ILE A 98 1.44 26.30 29.39
N ASP A 99 1.64 25.49 30.43
CA ASP A 99 1.25 25.90 31.83
C ASP A 99 2.42 26.46 32.62
N SER A 100 3.66 26.07 32.31
CA SER A 100 4.82 26.41 33.16
C SER A 100 6.16 26.19 32.49
N THR A 101 7.21 26.87 33.04
CA THR A 101 8.60 26.54 32.76
C THR A 101 9.25 25.97 34.02
N TYR A 102 9.95 24.86 33.93
CA TYR A 102 10.61 24.24 35.07
C TYR A 102 11.88 23.49 34.63
N ASN A 103 12.80 23.26 35.58
CA ASN A 103 13.97 22.41 35.32
C ASN A 103 13.55 20.95 35.37
N TYR A 104 13.75 20.24 34.25
CA TYR A 104 13.44 18.82 34.09
C TYR A 104 14.24 17.95 35.07
N LEU A 105 15.52 18.26 35.31
CA LEU A 105 16.37 17.47 36.20
C LEU A 105 15.84 17.37 37.64
N ASP A 106 15.06 18.37 38.09
CA ASP A 106 14.42 18.37 39.39
C ASP A 106 13.00 17.77 39.35
N ASN A 107 12.47 17.47 38.14
CA ASN A 107 11.07 17.10 37.91
C ASN A 107 10.91 15.99 36.86
N GLU A 108 11.78 14.99 36.85
CA GLU A 108 11.84 13.94 35.79
C GLU A 108 10.56 13.08 35.63
N ASN A 109 9.68 13.09 36.64
CA ASN A 109 8.43 12.34 36.63
C ASN A 109 7.19 13.19 36.37
N LYS A 110 7.37 14.48 36.10
CA LYS A 110 6.25 15.37 35.80
C LYS A 110 5.65 15.00 34.46
N ALA A 111 4.32 14.83 34.40
CA ALA A 111 3.58 14.60 33.16
C ALA A 111 3.55 15.86 32.31
N ILE A 112 3.61 15.68 31.00
CA ILE A 112 3.68 16.75 30.00
C ILE A 112 2.55 16.57 29.00
N ASN A 113 1.86 17.66 28.70
CA ASN A 113 0.82 17.69 27.68
C ASN A 113 1.41 18.03 26.31
N PHE A 114 1.57 17.01 25.46
CA PHE A 114 2.13 17.15 24.11
C PHE A 114 1.11 17.60 23.05
N ASN A 115 -0.15 17.86 23.41
CA ASN A 115 -1.09 18.54 22.51
C ASN A 115 -0.69 19.98 22.21
N PHE A 116 0.28 20.51 22.96
CA PHE A 116 0.81 21.86 22.82
C PHE A 116 2.32 21.83 22.54
N PRO A 117 2.87 22.90 21.95
CA PRO A 117 4.30 23.00 21.72
C PRO A 117 5.12 22.88 23.01
N ILE A 118 6.13 22.04 23.01
CA ILE A 118 7.07 21.84 24.12
C ILE A 118 8.46 22.27 23.66
N THR A 119 9.11 23.12 24.47
CA THR A 119 10.49 23.55 24.22
C THR A 119 11.40 23.14 25.39
N ALA A 120 12.56 22.59 25.08
CA ALA A 120 13.60 22.28 26.05
C ALA A 120 14.82 23.18 25.81
N GLU A 121 15.18 24.04 26.75
CA GLU A 121 16.43 24.80 26.74
C GLU A 121 17.48 24.02 27.56
N VAL A 122 18.49 23.48 26.91
CA VAL A 122 19.63 22.84 27.57
C VAL A 122 20.69 23.85 27.86
N VAL A 123 21.13 23.93 29.13
CA VAL A 123 22.20 24.82 29.60
C VAL A 123 23.44 23.98 29.89
N SER A 124 24.58 24.35 29.31
CA SER A 124 25.85 23.66 29.53
C SER A 124 26.26 23.66 31.00
N ARG A 125 27.16 22.76 31.40
CA ARG A 125 27.68 22.72 32.76
C ARG A 125 28.44 23.98 33.15
N SER A 126 29.09 24.62 32.20
CA SER A 126 29.75 25.92 32.41
C SER A 126 28.76 27.09 32.57
N GLY A 127 27.51 26.93 32.12
CA GLY A 127 26.51 27.97 32.03
C GLY A 127 26.66 28.93 30.84
N ASN A 128 27.73 28.77 30.04
CA ASN A 128 28.09 29.70 28.96
C ASN A 128 27.29 29.47 27.68
N PHE A 129 26.82 28.26 27.46
CA PHE A 129 26.13 27.86 26.25
C PHE A 129 24.73 27.38 26.53
N LYS A 130 23.82 27.69 25.61
CA LYS A 130 22.42 27.28 25.65
C LYS A 130 21.97 26.85 24.29
N LYS A 131 21.13 25.81 24.23
CA LYS A 131 20.49 25.37 22.99
C LYS A 131 19.03 25.02 23.24
N GLN A 132 18.17 25.47 22.34
CA GLN A 132 16.76 25.13 22.37
C GLN A 132 16.46 23.95 21.45
N TYR A 133 15.57 23.06 21.94
CA TYR A 133 15.00 21.95 21.19
C TYR A 133 13.49 22.06 21.25
N GLN A 134 12.84 21.90 20.12
CA GLN A 134 11.40 21.71 20.06
C GLN A 134 11.11 20.20 20.10
N ILE A 135 10.24 19.77 21.01
CA ILE A 135 9.86 18.37 21.17
C ILE A 135 8.44 18.19 20.67
N LYS A 136 8.23 17.24 19.77
CA LYS A 136 6.94 16.87 19.21
C LYS A 136 6.69 15.38 19.40
N VAL A 137 5.47 15.04 19.79
CA VAL A 137 4.94 13.67 19.74
C VAL A 137 3.86 13.64 18.69
N ASN A 138 4.12 12.93 17.61
CA ASN A 138 3.18 12.80 16.50
C ASN A 138 2.22 11.64 16.77
N VAL A 139 0.93 11.87 16.51
CA VAL A 139 -0.14 10.87 16.57
C VAL A 139 -0.86 10.87 15.25
N HIS A 140 -1.18 9.68 14.73
CA HIS A 140 -1.97 9.56 13.50
C HIS A 140 -3.33 10.24 13.68
N ARG A 141 -3.69 11.08 12.72
CA ARG A 141 -5.01 11.72 12.66
C ARG A 141 -6.04 10.86 11.99
N LEU A 142 -5.57 10.03 11.06
CA LEU A 142 -6.35 9.07 10.31
C LEU A 142 -5.87 7.67 10.68
N ASN A 143 -6.76 6.68 10.60
CA ASN A 143 -6.34 5.31 10.78
C ASN A 143 -5.45 4.90 9.58
N PRO A 144 -4.17 4.50 9.79
CA PRO A 144 -3.25 4.25 8.69
C PRO A 144 -3.68 3.08 7.79
N ASP A 145 -4.42 2.11 8.33
CA ASP A 145 -4.82 0.91 7.59
C ASP A 145 -6.24 1.00 7.03
N GLN A 146 -6.85 2.16 7.06
CA GLN A 146 -8.22 2.32 6.58
C GLN A 146 -8.27 2.52 5.07
N LEU A 147 -9.15 1.77 4.42
CA LEU A 147 -9.52 1.96 3.02
C LEU A 147 -10.48 3.15 2.91
N TYR A 148 -9.99 4.27 2.37
CA TYR A 148 -10.78 5.47 2.13
C TYR A 148 -11.30 5.47 0.72
N TRP A 149 -12.62 5.54 0.61
CA TRP A 149 -13.33 5.78 -0.64
C TRP A 149 -13.69 7.25 -0.70
N GLY A 150 -13.18 7.95 -1.65
CA GLY A 150 -13.40 9.40 -1.73
C GLY A 150 -13.50 9.93 -3.12
N GLY A 151 -14.13 11.02 -3.16
CA GLY A 151 -14.00 12.27 -3.77
C GLY A 151 -13.86 12.45 -5.25
N MET A 152 -14.09 11.54 -6.12
CA MET A 152 -14.60 11.93 -7.42
C MET A 152 -16.12 11.95 -7.27
N GLN A 153 -16.67 13.14 -6.99
CA GLN A 153 -18.09 13.32 -6.85
C GLN A 153 -18.77 12.82 -8.14
N TYR A 154 -19.29 11.58 -8.12
CA TYR A 154 -19.96 10.94 -9.23
C TYR A 154 -19.22 11.03 -10.57
N SER A 155 -17.95 10.62 -10.63
CA SER A 155 -17.34 10.34 -11.93
C SER A 155 -18.16 9.28 -12.62
N ARG A 156 -18.73 9.66 -13.73
CA ARG A 156 -19.42 8.73 -14.62
C ARG A 156 -18.39 8.15 -15.59
N LEU A 157 -18.67 6.96 -16.06
CA LEU A 157 -17.95 6.42 -17.20
C LEU A 157 -18.10 7.37 -18.40
N PRO A 158 -17.07 7.52 -19.23
CA PRO A 158 -17.11 8.44 -20.35
C PRO A 158 -18.22 8.11 -21.35
N GLY A 159 -18.67 9.11 -22.11
CA GLY A 159 -19.71 8.99 -23.13
C GLY A 159 -21.14 9.16 -22.60
N GLU A 160 -22.07 9.34 -23.53
CA GLU A 160 -23.50 9.56 -23.30
C GLU A 160 -24.30 8.31 -23.70
N GLY A 161 -25.58 8.25 -23.27
CA GLY A 161 -26.47 7.15 -23.57
C GLY A 161 -26.52 6.07 -22.50
N THR A 162 -27.40 5.08 -22.69
CA THR A 162 -27.64 3.99 -21.74
C THR A 162 -26.55 2.95 -21.83
N LEU A 163 -25.83 2.77 -20.72
CA LEU A 163 -24.77 1.77 -20.61
C LEU A 163 -25.39 0.37 -20.46
N THR A 164 -25.04 -0.53 -21.34
CA THR A 164 -25.46 -1.94 -21.30
C THR A 164 -24.35 -2.90 -20.89
N GLU A 165 -23.11 -2.60 -21.27
CA GLU A 165 -21.94 -3.37 -20.90
C GLU A 165 -20.71 -2.49 -20.81
N GLN A 166 -19.75 -2.82 -19.94
CA GLN A 166 -18.47 -2.13 -19.85
C GLN A 166 -17.36 -3.06 -19.34
N ARG A 167 -16.15 -2.74 -19.74
CA ARG A 167 -14.93 -3.33 -19.20
C ARG A 167 -13.81 -2.32 -19.24
N THR A 168 -13.10 -2.16 -18.13
CA THR A 168 -11.95 -1.25 -18.04
C THR A 168 -10.69 -2.06 -17.72
N VAL A 169 -9.64 -1.83 -18.49
CA VAL A 169 -8.34 -2.50 -18.32
C VAL A 169 -7.21 -1.49 -18.49
N LYS A 170 -6.03 -1.78 -17.94
CA LYS A 170 -4.82 -0.99 -18.16
C LYS A 170 -3.88 -1.76 -19.08
N CYS A 171 -3.51 -1.15 -20.20
CA CYS A 171 -2.62 -1.71 -21.20
C CYS A 171 -1.70 -0.62 -21.76
N ASN A 172 -0.39 -0.89 -21.95
CA ASN A 172 0.59 0.07 -22.47
C ASN A 172 0.53 1.45 -21.78
N ASP A 173 0.45 1.44 -20.43
CA ASP A 173 0.34 2.62 -19.55
C ASP A 173 -0.91 3.49 -19.76
N LEU A 174 -1.83 3.08 -20.62
CA LEU A 174 -3.14 3.69 -20.80
C LEU A 174 -4.24 2.84 -20.17
N ILE A 175 -5.28 3.52 -19.75
CA ILE A 175 -6.52 2.91 -19.27
C ILE A 175 -7.50 2.93 -20.43
N TYR A 176 -8.02 1.77 -20.76
CA TYR A 176 -9.01 1.54 -21.81
C TYR A 176 -10.33 1.20 -21.16
N CYS A 177 -11.35 2.00 -21.41
CA CYS A 177 -12.73 1.70 -21.02
C CYS A 177 -13.52 1.34 -22.26
N PHE A 178 -13.78 0.05 -22.45
CA PHE A 178 -14.64 -0.48 -23.50
C PHE A 178 -16.09 -0.51 -23.01
N MET A 179 -17.03 -0.08 -23.82
CA MET A 179 -18.42 -0.01 -23.42
C MET A 179 -19.37 -0.10 -24.61
N THR A 180 -20.56 -0.60 -24.32
CA THR A 180 -21.71 -0.54 -25.22
C THR A 180 -22.74 0.42 -24.64
N ARG A 181 -23.09 1.45 -25.41
CA ARG A 181 -24.14 2.43 -25.10
C ARG A 181 -25.11 2.54 -26.25
N ASP A 182 -26.40 2.42 -25.96
CA ASP A 182 -27.46 2.47 -26.97
C ASP A 182 -27.15 1.60 -28.21
N ASN A 183 -26.64 0.38 -27.99
CA ASN A 183 -26.20 -0.60 -28.99
C ASN A 183 -25.01 -0.16 -29.89
N ASN A 184 -24.28 0.88 -29.52
CA ASN A 184 -23.05 1.27 -30.18
C ASN A 184 -21.83 0.94 -29.28
N HIS A 185 -20.73 0.60 -29.90
CA HIS A 185 -19.50 0.27 -29.19
C HIS A 185 -18.56 1.45 -29.14
N TYR A 186 -17.99 1.69 -27.97
CA TYR A 186 -17.05 2.78 -27.74
C TYR A 186 -15.84 2.28 -26.98
N MET A 187 -14.70 2.90 -27.26
CA MET A 187 -13.51 2.83 -26.46
C MET A 187 -13.16 4.23 -25.98
N ALA A 188 -12.94 4.38 -24.69
CA ALA A 188 -12.41 5.61 -24.14
C ALA A 188 -11.04 5.32 -23.52
N THR A 189 -10.07 6.22 -23.73
CA THR A 189 -8.71 6.07 -23.24
C THR A 189 -8.27 7.28 -22.43
N THR A 190 -7.49 7.04 -21.39
CA THR A 190 -6.84 8.08 -20.59
C THR A 190 -5.58 7.52 -19.93
N ALA A 191 -4.64 8.38 -19.60
CA ALA A 191 -3.51 8.02 -18.73
C ALA A 191 -3.88 8.10 -17.25
N ASN A 192 -4.87 8.96 -16.91
CA ASN A 192 -5.33 9.17 -15.54
C ASN A 192 -6.88 9.27 -15.51
N PRO A 193 -7.58 8.41 -14.77
CA PRO A 193 -9.05 8.43 -14.69
C PRO A 193 -9.65 9.73 -14.16
N GLY A 194 -8.85 10.55 -13.46
CA GLY A 194 -9.26 11.87 -12.97
C GLY A 194 -9.22 12.99 -14.01
N GLU A 195 -8.72 12.70 -15.20
CA GLU A 195 -8.55 13.65 -16.32
C GLU A 195 -9.55 13.34 -17.44
N ASP A 196 -9.43 14.09 -18.54
CA ASP A 196 -10.28 13.91 -19.72
C ASP A 196 -10.01 12.56 -20.40
N TRP A 197 -11.06 12.02 -21.02
CA TRP A 197 -11.02 10.78 -21.76
C TRP A 197 -11.16 11.05 -23.26
N ASP A 198 -10.28 10.44 -24.03
CA ASP A 198 -10.40 10.40 -25.49
C ASP A 198 -11.37 9.28 -25.88
N ILE A 199 -12.50 9.64 -26.49
CA ILE A 199 -13.55 8.70 -26.86
C ILE A 199 -13.52 8.40 -28.35
N THR A 200 -13.46 7.12 -28.69
CA THR A 200 -13.48 6.60 -30.05
C THR A 200 -14.69 5.68 -30.25
N THR A 201 -15.47 5.90 -31.29
CA THR A 201 -16.52 4.95 -31.72
C THR A 201 -15.85 3.78 -32.43
N LEU A 202 -16.19 2.56 -32.02
CA LEU A 202 -15.65 1.35 -32.61
C LEU A 202 -16.62 0.80 -33.67
N SER A 203 -16.06 0.49 -34.85
CA SER A 203 -16.77 -0.23 -35.90
C SER A 203 -16.18 -1.64 -36.01
N LEU A 204 -16.72 -2.57 -35.23
CA LEU A 204 -16.21 -3.93 -35.14
C LEU A 204 -16.92 -4.85 -36.15
N PRO A 205 -16.22 -5.78 -36.80
CA PRO A 205 -16.82 -6.77 -37.68
C PRO A 205 -17.46 -7.95 -36.92
N PHE A 206 -17.55 -7.87 -35.59
CA PHE A 206 -18.08 -8.88 -34.67
C PHE A 206 -18.79 -8.21 -33.49
N GLU A 207 -19.63 -8.94 -32.80
CA GLU A 207 -20.28 -8.49 -31.57
C GLU A 207 -19.40 -8.84 -30.35
N PRO A 208 -18.84 -7.84 -29.64
CA PRO A 208 -17.90 -8.09 -28.55
C PRO A 208 -18.58 -8.55 -27.27
N ASN A 209 -17.96 -9.47 -26.56
CA ASN A 209 -18.28 -9.79 -25.16
C ASN A 209 -17.25 -9.08 -24.27
N TRP A 210 -17.52 -7.84 -23.86
CA TRP A 210 -16.57 -7.03 -23.11
C TRP A 210 -16.13 -7.68 -21.78
N GLN A 211 -16.98 -8.48 -21.14
CA GLN A 211 -16.64 -9.15 -19.89
C GLN A 211 -15.55 -10.22 -20.06
N SER A 212 -15.34 -10.71 -21.27
CA SER A 212 -14.26 -11.65 -21.57
C SER A 212 -12.89 -11.01 -21.72
N MET A 213 -12.82 -9.67 -21.82
CA MET A 213 -11.59 -8.91 -22.04
C MET A 213 -10.55 -9.23 -20.96
N ARG A 214 -9.33 -9.55 -21.41
CA ARG A 214 -8.14 -9.74 -20.57
C ARG A 214 -6.93 -9.05 -21.18
N THR A 215 -5.96 -8.70 -20.33
CA THR A 215 -4.68 -8.12 -20.74
C THR A 215 -3.57 -8.57 -19.81
N ASP A 216 -2.35 -8.62 -20.30
CA ASP A 216 -1.11 -8.71 -19.51
C ASP A 216 -0.41 -7.34 -19.35
N GLY A 217 -1.07 -6.28 -19.80
CA GLY A 217 -0.53 -4.93 -19.83
C GLY A 217 0.10 -4.54 -21.19
N THR A 218 0.22 -5.47 -22.13
CA THR A 218 0.81 -5.22 -23.47
C THR A 218 -0.11 -5.58 -24.63
N ILE A 219 -0.93 -6.60 -24.46
CA ILE A 219 -1.89 -7.08 -25.45
C ILE A 219 -3.28 -7.19 -24.82
N LEU A 220 -4.29 -6.99 -25.64
CA LEU A 220 -5.70 -7.19 -25.32
C LEU A 220 -6.19 -8.47 -25.97
N CYS A 221 -6.92 -9.29 -25.22
CA CYS A 221 -7.63 -10.47 -25.72
C CYS A 221 -9.11 -10.36 -25.43
N LEU A 222 -9.97 -10.71 -26.37
CA LEU A 222 -11.41 -10.58 -26.28
C LEU A 222 -12.10 -11.75 -26.98
N LEU A 223 -13.22 -12.21 -26.48
CA LEU A 223 -14.14 -13.09 -27.19
C LEU A 223 -15.27 -12.29 -27.82
N ASP A 224 -15.71 -12.73 -28.99
CA ASP A 224 -17.01 -12.33 -29.50
C ASP A 224 -18.15 -13.16 -28.86
N THR A 225 -19.38 -12.85 -29.22
CA THR A 225 -20.57 -13.61 -28.76
C THR A 225 -20.63 -15.03 -29.31
N ASP A 226 -19.86 -15.35 -30.36
CA ASP A 226 -19.72 -16.69 -30.94
C ASP A 226 -18.54 -17.48 -30.33
N ASN A 227 -17.87 -16.94 -29.28
CA ASN A 227 -16.71 -17.52 -28.62
C ASN A 227 -15.44 -17.62 -29.49
N LYS A 228 -15.29 -16.76 -30.49
CA LYS A 228 -14.06 -16.61 -31.25
C LYS A 228 -13.12 -15.66 -30.55
N LEU A 229 -11.85 -16.03 -30.48
CA LEU A 229 -10.81 -15.25 -29.83
C LEU A 229 -10.22 -14.20 -30.77
N TYR A 230 -10.21 -12.97 -30.33
CA TYR A 230 -9.55 -11.83 -30.99
C TYR A 230 -8.44 -11.26 -30.11
N THR A 231 -7.42 -10.71 -30.77
CA THR A 231 -6.32 -9.98 -30.11
C THR A 231 -6.17 -8.59 -30.69
N SER A 232 -5.69 -7.65 -29.87
CA SER A 232 -5.40 -6.28 -30.28
C SER A 232 -4.27 -5.68 -29.44
N ALA A 233 -3.46 -4.83 -30.06
CA ALA A 233 -2.44 -4.05 -29.36
C ALA A 233 -2.92 -2.63 -28.98
N ASN A 234 -4.02 -2.13 -29.59
CA ASN A 234 -4.48 -0.76 -29.46
C ASN A 234 -5.97 -0.61 -29.13
N GLY A 235 -6.72 -1.71 -29.08
CA GLY A 235 -8.17 -1.72 -28.80
C GLY A 235 -9.06 -1.30 -29.95
N VAL A 236 -8.51 -0.90 -31.10
CA VAL A 236 -9.25 -0.50 -32.31
C VAL A 236 -9.14 -1.57 -33.41
N ASP A 237 -7.92 -2.01 -33.68
CA ASP A 237 -7.62 -3.01 -34.69
C ASP A 237 -7.59 -4.38 -34.03
N TRP A 238 -8.52 -5.27 -34.43
CA TRP A 238 -8.68 -6.59 -33.83
C TRP A 238 -8.39 -7.67 -34.86
N GLU A 239 -7.51 -8.58 -34.51
CA GLU A 239 -7.14 -9.74 -35.32
C GLU A 239 -7.89 -10.99 -34.84
N ASN A 240 -8.59 -11.66 -35.74
CA ASN A 240 -9.20 -12.96 -35.47
C ASN A 240 -8.11 -14.04 -35.42
N THR A 241 -8.00 -14.72 -34.31
CA THR A 241 -6.99 -15.76 -34.09
C THR A 241 -7.38 -17.12 -34.68
N GLU A 242 -8.58 -17.25 -35.26
CA GLU A 242 -9.20 -18.51 -35.69
C GLU A 242 -9.35 -19.55 -34.57
N THR A 243 -9.18 -19.13 -33.32
CA THR A 243 -9.32 -19.97 -32.12
C THR A 243 -10.68 -19.78 -31.51
N ASN A 244 -11.36 -20.87 -31.17
CA ASN A 244 -12.59 -20.88 -30.42
C ASN A 244 -12.31 -21.36 -29.00
N CYS A 245 -12.80 -20.62 -28.01
CA CYS A 245 -12.71 -21.01 -26.60
C CYS A 245 -13.90 -20.44 -25.81
N THR A 246 -14.27 -21.12 -24.74
CA THR A 246 -15.42 -20.71 -23.92
C THR A 246 -15.12 -19.55 -22.98
N THR A 247 -13.84 -19.40 -22.59
CA THR A 247 -13.44 -18.41 -21.59
C THR A 247 -11.95 -18.09 -21.73
N ILE A 248 -11.59 -16.82 -21.52
CA ILE A 248 -10.21 -16.38 -21.33
C ILE A 248 -10.00 -16.22 -19.82
N MET A 249 -9.11 -17.01 -19.22
CA MET A 249 -8.81 -16.93 -17.78
C MET A 249 -7.88 -15.76 -17.45
N GLY A 250 -6.90 -15.52 -18.29
CA GLY A 250 -5.91 -14.46 -18.15
C GLY A 250 -4.84 -14.56 -19.22
N ILE A 251 -3.84 -13.70 -19.17
CA ILE A 251 -2.66 -13.76 -20.04
C ILE A 251 -1.43 -13.87 -19.14
N LEU A 252 -0.53 -14.79 -19.46
CA LEU A 252 0.71 -14.99 -18.74
C LEU A 252 1.85 -15.24 -19.72
N ASN A 253 2.93 -14.45 -19.62
CA ASN A 253 4.08 -14.53 -20.52
C ASN A 253 3.71 -14.42 -22.02
N GLY A 254 2.72 -13.60 -22.37
CA GLY A 254 2.25 -13.43 -23.74
C GLY A 254 1.34 -14.56 -24.25
N GLU A 255 0.99 -15.54 -23.42
CA GLU A 255 0.08 -16.63 -23.75
C GLU A 255 -1.28 -16.40 -23.06
N ALA A 256 -2.35 -16.33 -23.83
CA ALA A 256 -3.70 -16.35 -23.27
C ALA A 256 -4.02 -17.75 -22.74
N LEU A 257 -4.37 -17.83 -21.47
CA LEU A 257 -4.85 -19.04 -20.80
C LEU A 257 -6.35 -19.15 -21.08
N ILE A 258 -6.75 -20.18 -21.83
CA ILE A 258 -8.11 -20.33 -22.31
C ILE A 258 -8.74 -21.63 -21.82
N LEU A 259 -10.06 -21.66 -21.77
CA LEU A 259 -10.84 -22.89 -21.58
C LEU A 259 -11.50 -23.30 -22.92
N THR A 260 -11.34 -24.54 -23.28
CA THR A 260 -12.06 -25.17 -24.39
C THR A 260 -13.00 -26.26 -23.85
N ASN A 261 -14.00 -26.65 -24.63
CA ASN A 261 -14.98 -27.65 -24.27
C ASN A 261 -15.21 -28.63 -25.41
N ASP A 262 -15.19 -29.93 -25.13
CA ASP A 262 -15.47 -30.99 -26.11
C ASP A 262 -16.94 -31.44 -26.14
N GLY A 263 -17.82 -30.73 -25.41
CA GLY A 263 -19.22 -31.07 -25.20
C GLY A 263 -19.49 -31.83 -23.92
N THR A 264 -18.44 -32.35 -23.25
CA THR A 264 -18.55 -33.12 -22.02
C THR A 264 -17.65 -32.58 -20.92
N HIS A 265 -16.43 -32.19 -21.26
CA HIS A 265 -15.39 -31.76 -20.33
C HIS A 265 -14.77 -30.44 -20.76
N TYR A 266 -14.26 -29.70 -19.78
CA TYR A 266 -13.50 -28.48 -20.01
C TYR A 266 -12.01 -28.78 -19.91
N TYR A 267 -11.23 -28.10 -20.78
CA TYR A 267 -9.80 -28.24 -20.87
C TYR A 267 -9.13 -26.87 -20.79
N HIS A 268 -8.09 -26.78 -19.98
CA HIS A 268 -7.15 -25.68 -20.02
C HIS A 268 -6.28 -25.81 -21.27
N ASP A 269 -6.23 -24.76 -22.06
CA ASP A 269 -5.41 -24.63 -23.25
C ASP A 269 -4.74 -23.26 -23.29
N LYS A 270 -3.87 -23.00 -24.25
CA LYS A 270 -3.11 -21.76 -24.42
C LYS A 270 -3.23 -21.23 -25.85
N TYR A 271 -3.20 -19.91 -25.96
CA TYR A 271 -3.08 -19.24 -27.23
C TYR A 271 -1.99 -18.14 -27.18
N PRO A 272 -1.00 -18.06 -28.12
CA PRO A 272 -0.71 -19.17 -29.03
C PRO A 272 -0.32 -20.44 -28.26
N ARG A 273 -0.62 -21.61 -28.85
CA ARG A 273 -0.30 -22.87 -28.17
C ARG A 273 1.20 -23.18 -28.35
N PRO A 274 1.97 -23.28 -27.25
CA PRO A 274 3.39 -23.66 -27.33
C PRO A 274 3.59 -25.04 -27.93
N GLU A 275 4.72 -25.22 -28.60
CA GLU A 275 5.12 -26.53 -29.13
C GLU A 275 5.20 -27.57 -28.00
N GLY A 276 4.60 -28.73 -28.22
CA GLY A 276 4.53 -29.81 -27.23
C GLY A 276 3.50 -29.63 -26.09
N PHE A 277 2.81 -28.50 -26.03
CA PHE A 277 1.71 -28.32 -25.07
C PHE A 277 0.46 -29.08 -25.54
N THR A 278 -0.16 -29.81 -24.62
CA THR A 278 -1.45 -30.49 -24.84
C THR A 278 -2.49 -29.97 -23.87
N PRO A 279 -3.73 -29.69 -24.33
CA PRO A 279 -4.81 -29.29 -23.46
C PRO A 279 -5.02 -30.25 -22.31
N ARG A 280 -5.29 -29.71 -21.10
CA ARG A 280 -5.44 -30.50 -19.88
C ARG A 280 -6.83 -30.35 -19.33
N GLN A 281 -7.50 -31.47 -19.07
CA GLN A 281 -8.79 -31.46 -18.43
C GLN A 281 -8.70 -30.75 -17.08
N VAL A 282 -9.60 -29.80 -16.81
CA VAL A 282 -9.73 -29.15 -15.50
C VAL A 282 -10.58 -29.98 -14.56
N ALA A 283 -10.44 -29.75 -13.27
CA ALA A 283 -11.25 -30.43 -12.25
C ALA A 283 -12.74 -30.08 -12.41
N GLN A 284 -13.63 -30.95 -11.98
CA GLN A 284 -15.07 -30.75 -12.08
C GLN A 284 -15.58 -29.52 -11.34
N ASP A 285 -14.92 -29.17 -10.23
CA ASP A 285 -15.21 -28.00 -9.41
C ASP A 285 -14.41 -26.75 -9.82
N PHE A 286 -13.70 -26.81 -10.96
CA PHE A 286 -13.03 -25.65 -11.54
C PHE A 286 -14.08 -24.66 -12.07
N PRO A 287 -13.90 -23.33 -11.80
CA PRO A 287 -14.83 -22.33 -12.31
C PRO A 287 -14.63 -22.14 -13.82
N ILE A 288 -15.71 -22.22 -14.56
CA ILE A 288 -15.72 -22.07 -16.02
C ILE A 288 -16.16 -20.66 -16.48
N SER A 289 -16.75 -19.90 -15.56
CA SER A 289 -17.24 -18.53 -15.84
C SER A 289 -17.33 -17.70 -14.56
N GLY A 290 -17.45 -16.37 -14.70
CA GLY A 290 -17.72 -15.47 -13.58
C GLY A 290 -16.64 -15.37 -12.51
N PHE A 291 -15.49 -15.98 -12.70
CA PHE A 291 -14.33 -15.79 -11.81
C PHE A 291 -13.73 -14.38 -11.96
N SER A 292 -12.91 -13.99 -11.01
CA SER A 292 -12.21 -12.71 -11.00
C SER A 292 -11.27 -12.54 -12.19
N ASP A 293 -10.73 -11.35 -12.37
CA ASP A 293 -9.51 -11.20 -13.16
C ASP A 293 -8.38 -12.06 -12.58
N MET A 294 -7.53 -12.54 -13.45
CA MET A 294 -6.35 -13.27 -13.01
C MET A 294 -5.30 -12.29 -12.48
N LEU A 295 -4.96 -12.44 -11.23
CA LEU A 295 -3.81 -11.76 -10.64
C LEU A 295 -2.55 -12.51 -11.00
N THR A 296 -1.61 -11.85 -11.69
CA THR A 296 -0.28 -12.37 -11.96
C THR A 296 0.71 -11.92 -10.89
N TYR A 297 1.59 -12.80 -10.45
CA TYR A 297 2.55 -12.51 -9.39
C TYR A 297 3.79 -13.39 -9.49
N ASN A 298 4.87 -12.94 -8.82
CA ASN A 298 6.06 -13.75 -8.62
C ASN A 298 6.12 -14.13 -7.14
N SER A 299 6.17 -15.42 -6.85
CA SER A 299 6.38 -15.91 -5.49
C SER A 299 7.87 -16.15 -5.23
N PRO A 300 8.32 -16.11 -3.97
CA PRO A 300 9.71 -16.43 -3.64
C PRO A 300 10.06 -17.92 -3.83
N TRP A 301 9.07 -18.78 -4.08
CA TRP A 301 9.25 -20.23 -4.17
C TRP A 301 9.36 -20.76 -5.60
N LEU A 302 8.89 -20.00 -6.59
CA LEU A 302 8.92 -20.40 -7.99
C LEU A 302 9.66 -19.34 -8.82
N SER A 303 10.44 -19.80 -9.78
CA SER A 303 11.20 -18.91 -10.68
C SER A 303 10.37 -18.37 -11.85
N SER A 304 9.20 -18.95 -12.09
CA SER A 304 8.27 -18.53 -13.14
C SER A 304 7.12 -17.71 -12.56
N PRO A 305 6.58 -16.74 -13.30
CA PRO A 305 5.36 -16.05 -12.91
C PRO A 305 4.19 -17.02 -12.72
N GLN A 306 3.34 -16.71 -11.74
CA GLN A 306 2.13 -17.45 -11.41
C GLN A 306 0.89 -16.60 -11.67
N GLY A 307 -0.25 -17.28 -11.77
CA GLY A 307 -1.56 -16.66 -11.85
C GLY A 307 -2.50 -17.14 -10.74
N MET A 308 -3.48 -16.34 -10.37
CA MET A 308 -4.54 -16.74 -9.47
C MET A 308 -5.87 -16.16 -9.89
N ILE A 309 -6.93 -16.97 -9.78
CA ILE A 309 -8.32 -16.56 -9.95
C ILE A 309 -9.13 -16.94 -8.71
N VAL A 310 -10.22 -16.22 -8.47
CA VAL A 310 -11.07 -16.38 -7.30
C VAL A 310 -12.55 -16.47 -7.69
N GLY A 311 -13.28 -17.38 -7.07
CA GLY A 311 -14.72 -17.50 -7.23
C GLY A 311 -15.14 -18.00 -8.59
N GLY A 312 -16.37 -17.65 -9.00
CA GLY A 312 -16.96 -18.02 -10.27
C GLY A 312 -18.04 -19.09 -10.17
N ARG A 313 -18.42 -19.62 -11.32
CA ARG A 313 -19.38 -20.73 -11.45
C ARG A 313 -18.72 -21.95 -12.05
N THR A 314 -18.99 -23.10 -11.49
CA THR A 314 -18.57 -24.41 -12.00
C THR A 314 -19.41 -24.82 -13.21
N SER A 315 -19.05 -25.93 -13.85
CA SER A 315 -19.83 -26.51 -14.96
C SER A 315 -21.25 -26.95 -14.55
N SER A 316 -21.50 -27.22 -13.27
CA SER A 316 -22.84 -27.47 -12.72
C SER A 316 -23.67 -26.20 -12.51
N GLY A 317 -23.10 -25.00 -12.70
CA GLY A 317 -23.72 -23.70 -12.42
C GLY A 317 -23.65 -23.26 -10.97
N GLU A 318 -23.00 -24.04 -10.10
CA GLU A 318 -22.85 -23.71 -8.68
C GLU A 318 -21.79 -22.60 -8.51
N LEU A 319 -22.09 -21.67 -7.60
CA LEU A 319 -21.12 -20.66 -7.18
C LEU A 319 -20.01 -21.29 -6.32
N THR A 320 -18.79 -20.89 -6.57
CA THR A 320 -17.65 -21.26 -5.74
C THR A 320 -16.98 -20.04 -5.11
N GLY A 321 -16.40 -20.20 -3.92
CA GLY A 321 -15.50 -19.26 -3.30
C GLY A 321 -14.05 -19.74 -3.33
N ALA A 322 -13.77 -20.77 -4.13
CA ALA A 322 -12.44 -21.37 -4.24
C ALA A 322 -11.46 -20.43 -4.93
N MET A 323 -10.20 -20.59 -4.57
CA MET A 323 -9.06 -19.95 -5.18
C MET A 323 -8.29 -20.98 -5.97
N TRP A 324 -7.94 -20.62 -7.22
CA TRP A 324 -7.19 -21.49 -8.10
C TRP A 324 -5.92 -20.80 -8.52
N GLY A 325 -4.81 -21.41 -8.15
CA GLY A 325 -3.47 -20.96 -8.52
C GLY A 325 -2.99 -21.67 -9.80
N TYR A 326 -2.30 -20.92 -10.64
CA TYR A 326 -1.64 -21.41 -11.87
C TYR A 326 -0.13 -21.27 -11.72
N ASP A 327 0.61 -22.36 -11.84
CA ASP A 327 2.06 -22.41 -11.65
C ASP A 327 2.88 -22.16 -12.93
N GLY A 328 2.22 -21.78 -14.04
CA GLY A 328 2.78 -21.68 -15.38
C GLY A 328 2.49 -22.91 -16.25
N ASN A 329 1.99 -24.00 -15.65
CA ASN A 329 1.75 -25.27 -16.34
C ASN A 329 0.37 -25.88 -16.04
N ALA A 330 -0.09 -25.83 -14.79
CA ALA A 330 -1.35 -26.43 -14.36
C ALA A 330 -2.06 -25.59 -13.31
N TRP A 331 -3.38 -25.76 -13.22
CA TRP A 331 -4.21 -25.17 -12.19
C TRP A 331 -4.29 -26.08 -10.97
N ALA A 332 -4.15 -25.50 -9.79
CA ALA A 332 -4.32 -26.18 -8.52
C ALA A 332 -5.29 -25.40 -7.61
N LYS A 333 -6.22 -26.11 -6.98
CA LYS A 333 -7.11 -25.52 -5.99
C LYS A 333 -6.38 -25.31 -4.67
N LEU A 334 -6.51 -24.10 -4.11
CA LEU A 334 -6.01 -23.81 -2.76
C LEU A 334 -7.02 -24.23 -1.70
N ASN A 335 -6.52 -24.54 -0.50
CA ASN A 335 -7.34 -25.09 0.58
C ASN A 335 -8.29 -24.07 1.25
N ASN A 336 -8.09 -22.78 1.02
CA ASN A 336 -8.92 -21.72 1.61
C ASN A 336 -9.94 -21.19 0.62
N THR A 337 -11.12 -20.88 1.12
CA THR A 337 -12.23 -20.35 0.36
C THR A 337 -12.82 -19.12 1.07
N ILE A 338 -13.35 -18.21 0.28
CA ILE A 338 -14.19 -17.11 0.75
C ILE A 338 -15.66 -17.45 0.49
N THR A 339 -16.58 -16.59 0.88
CA THR A 339 -17.99 -16.74 0.52
C THR A 339 -18.14 -16.95 -0.99
N PRO A 340 -18.86 -18.00 -1.46
CA PRO A 340 -19.08 -18.29 -2.88
C PRO A 340 -19.67 -17.11 -3.63
N ARG A 341 -19.06 -16.73 -4.75
CA ARG A 341 -19.43 -15.54 -5.53
C ARG A 341 -18.92 -15.58 -6.95
N GLU A 342 -19.54 -14.80 -7.81
CA GLU A 342 -19.06 -14.50 -9.15
C GLU A 342 -18.79 -13.01 -9.34
N GLY A 343 -17.94 -12.65 -10.30
CA GLY A 343 -17.64 -11.26 -10.65
C GLY A 343 -17.00 -10.44 -9.55
N ALA A 344 -16.25 -11.07 -8.65
CA ALA A 344 -15.47 -10.34 -7.65
C ALA A 344 -14.32 -9.55 -8.29
N ALA A 345 -14.04 -8.36 -7.79
CA ALA A 345 -12.82 -7.65 -8.13
C ALA A 345 -11.66 -8.24 -7.32
N PHE A 346 -10.58 -8.64 -8.00
CA PHE A 346 -9.39 -9.24 -7.38
C PHE A 346 -8.14 -8.52 -7.88
N PHE A 347 -7.35 -7.99 -6.97
CA PHE A 347 -6.16 -7.21 -7.29
C PHE A 347 -5.15 -7.20 -6.14
N SER A 348 -3.92 -6.86 -6.44
CA SER A 348 -2.86 -6.63 -5.44
C SER A 348 -2.72 -5.15 -5.14
N TYR A 349 -2.55 -4.86 -3.87
CA TYR A 349 -2.24 -3.52 -3.39
C TYR A 349 -1.22 -3.61 -2.25
N VAL A 350 -0.60 -2.51 -1.86
CA VAL A 350 0.38 -2.53 -0.77
C VAL A 350 -0.29 -2.06 0.51
N THR A 351 -0.14 -2.80 1.60
CA THR A 351 -0.54 -2.42 2.96
C THR A 351 0.67 -2.34 3.88
N PHE A 352 0.45 -1.98 5.14
CA PHE A 352 1.51 -1.92 6.13
C PHE A 352 1.31 -2.92 7.24
N PHE A 353 2.42 -3.33 7.80
CA PHE A 353 2.50 -3.99 9.09
C PHE A 353 3.35 -3.10 10.02
N VAL A 354 2.86 -2.86 11.22
CA VAL A 354 3.61 -2.19 12.29
C VAL A 354 3.98 -3.25 13.32
N ASP A 355 5.27 -3.43 13.59
CA ASP A 355 5.74 -4.37 14.58
C ASP A 355 5.65 -3.82 16.02
N ASP A 356 5.99 -4.65 17.03
CA ASP A 356 5.96 -4.28 18.44
C ASP A 356 6.97 -3.16 18.80
N ASN A 357 7.91 -2.83 17.91
CA ASN A 357 8.87 -1.74 18.05
C ASN A 357 8.47 -0.49 17.26
N TRP A 358 7.25 -0.46 16.72
CA TRP A 358 6.72 0.63 15.89
C TRP A 358 7.43 0.81 14.55
N VAL A 359 8.11 -0.23 14.07
CA VAL A 359 8.70 -0.25 12.73
C VAL A 359 7.64 -0.63 11.72
N THR A 360 7.43 0.24 10.75
CA THR A 360 6.45 0.03 9.67
C THR A 360 7.11 -0.66 8.49
N THR A 361 6.52 -1.78 8.06
CA THR A 361 6.98 -2.55 6.89
C THR A 361 5.89 -2.60 5.83
N GLU A 362 6.25 -2.34 4.57
CA GLU A 362 5.33 -2.52 3.44
C GLU A 362 5.09 -4.00 3.14
N MET A 363 3.82 -4.36 2.92
CA MET A 363 3.42 -5.72 2.58
C MET A 363 2.54 -5.75 1.34
N PRO A 364 2.89 -6.52 0.29
CA PRO A 364 1.94 -6.81 -0.78
C PRO A 364 0.71 -7.52 -0.19
N THR A 365 -0.45 -6.95 -0.42
CA THR A 365 -1.71 -7.50 0.07
C THR A 365 -2.68 -7.66 -1.08
N TRP A 366 -3.30 -8.82 -1.16
CA TRP A 366 -4.30 -9.13 -2.16
C TRP A 366 -5.69 -8.82 -1.62
N PHE A 367 -6.52 -8.25 -2.48
CA PHE A 367 -7.86 -7.83 -2.17
C PHE A 367 -8.87 -8.54 -3.04
N VAL A 368 -9.93 -9.06 -2.42
CA VAL A 368 -11.15 -9.47 -3.11
C VAL A 368 -12.29 -8.58 -2.61
N ILE A 369 -12.92 -7.86 -3.53
CA ILE A 369 -14.00 -6.92 -3.19
C ILE A 369 -15.26 -7.28 -3.95
N GLY A 370 -16.39 -7.31 -3.24
CA GLY A 370 -17.72 -7.47 -3.81
C GLY A 370 -17.91 -8.79 -4.55
N GLY A 371 -18.63 -8.75 -5.66
CA GLY A 371 -19.14 -9.92 -6.38
C GLY A 371 -20.63 -10.11 -6.19
N ILE A 372 -21.17 -11.18 -6.73
CA ILE A 372 -22.60 -11.54 -6.65
C ILE A 372 -22.71 -12.95 -6.10
N ASP A 373 -23.47 -13.15 -5.05
CA ASP A 373 -23.85 -14.44 -4.53
C ASP A 373 -25.32 -14.80 -4.85
N ASN A 374 -25.83 -15.89 -4.29
CA ASN A 374 -27.22 -16.30 -4.50
C ASN A 374 -28.24 -15.35 -3.84
N LYS A 375 -27.80 -14.42 -2.99
CA LYS A 375 -28.66 -13.46 -2.29
C LYS A 375 -28.62 -12.07 -2.93
N GLY A 376 -27.59 -11.78 -3.71
CA GLY A 376 -27.43 -10.49 -4.38
C GLY A 376 -25.98 -10.03 -4.46
N ALA A 377 -25.80 -8.75 -4.77
CA ALA A 377 -24.47 -8.16 -4.86
C ALA A 377 -23.87 -7.92 -3.47
N LEU A 378 -22.59 -8.24 -3.32
CA LEU A 378 -21.79 -8.13 -2.12
C LEU A 378 -21.02 -6.81 -2.08
N ARG A 379 -20.56 -6.43 -0.88
CA ARG A 379 -19.68 -5.27 -0.65
C ARG A 379 -18.53 -5.58 0.31
N ASP A 380 -18.45 -6.84 0.75
CA ASP A 380 -17.40 -7.26 1.67
C ASP A 380 -16.02 -7.16 1.01
N VAL A 381 -15.03 -7.02 1.86
CA VAL A 381 -13.62 -6.99 1.48
C VAL A 381 -12.93 -8.16 2.16
N TRP A 382 -12.17 -8.91 1.40
CA TRP A 382 -11.29 -9.96 1.90
C TRP A 382 -9.85 -9.63 1.53
N THR A 383 -8.93 -9.92 2.42
CA THR A 383 -7.50 -9.65 2.21
C THR A 383 -6.64 -10.87 2.50
N SER A 384 -5.52 -10.95 1.79
CA SER A 384 -4.46 -11.91 2.03
C SER A 384 -3.10 -11.23 1.87
N ASN A 385 -2.22 -11.42 2.85
CA ASN A 385 -0.84 -10.90 2.84
C ASN A 385 0.22 -12.00 2.65
N ASN A 386 -0.21 -13.22 2.31
CA ASN A 386 0.64 -14.39 2.15
C ASN A 386 0.31 -15.18 0.89
N TYR A 387 0.18 -14.49 -0.24
CA TYR A 387 -0.04 -15.07 -1.57
C TYR A 387 -1.31 -15.93 -1.67
N GLY A 388 -2.38 -15.52 -1.00
CA GLY A 388 -3.66 -16.22 -1.05
C GLY A 388 -3.75 -17.50 -0.20
N ILE A 389 -2.74 -17.78 0.64
CA ILE A 389 -2.75 -18.96 1.52
C ILE A 389 -3.80 -18.79 2.62
N ASN A 390 -3.89 -17.61 3.23
CA ASN A 390 -4.90 -17.28 4.23
C ASN A 390 -5.65 -16.01 3.83
N TRP A 391 -6.95 -16.01 4.12
CA TRP A 391 -7.82 -14.86 3.85
C TRP A 391 -8.53 -14.43 5.12
N THR A 392 -8.60 -13.11 5.31
CA THR A 392 -9.30 -12.50 6.43
C THR A 392 -10.29 -11.46 5.91
N SER A 393 -11.41 -11.31 6.61
CA SER A 393 -12.35 -10.22 6.35
C SER A 393 -11.70 -8.89 6.70
N GLY A 394 -11.94 -7.86 5.90
CA GLY A 394 -11.35 -6.52 6.07
C GLY A 394 -11.77 -5.78 7.35
N GLY A 395 -12.77 -6.25 8.07
CA GLY A 395 -13.20 -5.67 9.33
C GLY A 395 -13.66 -4.21 9.23
N GLU A 396 -13.36 -3.43 10.26
CA GLU A 396 -13.79 -2.03 10.38
C GLU A 396 -12.94 -1.05 9.54
N ASN A 397 -11.74 -1.46 9.16
CA ASN A 397 -10.80 -0.59 8.43
C ASN A 397 -10.86 -0.77 6.92
N LEU A 398 -11.13 -1.99 6.45
CA LEU A 398 -11.13 -2.34 5.03
C LEU A 398 -12.54 -2.71 4.59
N PHE A 399 -13.36 -1.74 4.25
CA PHE A 399 -14.75 -1.94 3.86
C PHE A 399 -15.18 -1.01 2.72
N VAL A 400 -16.24 -1.40 2.02
CA VAL A 400 -16.92 -0.56 1.03
C VAL A 400 -18.07 0.16 1.73
N PRO A 401 -18.08 1.51 1.77
CA PRO A 401 -19.11 2.28 2.45
C PRO A 401 -20.52 2.06 1.90
N GLY A 402 -21.53 2.29 2.74
CA GLY A 402 -22.95 2.08 2.36
C GLY A 402 -23.45 2.94 1.22
N TYR A 403 -22.82 4.10 0.96
CA TYR A 403 -23.17 4.98 -0.16
C TYR A 403 -22.67 4.47 -1.53
N ILE A 404 -21.73 3.52 -1.54
CA ILE A 404 -21.30 2.82 -2.75
C ILE A 404 -22.17 1.57 -2.89
N MET A 405 -22.90 1.49 -3.98
CA MET A 405 -23.79 0.35 -4.25
C MET A 405 -23.00 -0.96 -4.35
N SER A 406 -23.50 -2.00 -3.70
CA SER A 406 -22.94 -3.37 -3.81
C SER A 406 -22.92 -3.82 -5.27
N ARG A 407 -21.82 -4.45 -5.69
CA ARG A 407 -21.65 -4.80 -7.10
C ARG A 407 -20.73 -6.00 -7.33
N GLY A 408 -20.97 -6.69 -8.43
CA GLY A 408 -20.02 -7.58 -9.06
C GLY A 408 -19.65 -7.08 -10.45
N TYR A 409 -18.67 -7.73 -11.07
CA TYR A 409 -18.18 -7.42 -12.41
C TYR A 409 -17.66 -5.97 -12.58
N ALA A 410 -17.27 -5.35 -11.49
CA ALA A 410 -16.54 -4.08 -11.55
C ALA A 410 -15.11 -4.33 -11.99
N SER A 411 -14.59 -3.48 -12.87
CA SER A 411 -13.18 -3.48 -13.20
C SER A 411 -12.39 -2.67 -12.18
N VAL A 412 -11.24 -3.16 -11.77
CA VAL A 412 -10.35 -2.41 -10.88
C VAL A 412 -9.01 -2.16 -11.59
N VAL A 413 -8.58 -0.90 -11.54
CA VAL A 413 -7.28 -0.46 -12.06
C VAL A 413 -6.57 0.34 -10.97
N ILE A 414 -5.28 0.09 -10.79
CA ILE A 414 -4.43 0.86 -9.87
C ILE A 414 -3.61 1.85 -10.68
N CYS A 415 -3.74 3.13 -10.31
CA CYS A 415 -3.05 4.24 -10.96
C CYS A 415 -2.24 5.03 -9.96
N ASP A 416 -1.00 5.30 -10.32
CA ASP A 416 -0.12 6.18 -9.56
C ASP A 416 -0.37 7.63 -9.96
N GLU A 417 -0.81 8.45 -9.01
CA GLU A 417 -1.04 9.88 -9.23
C GLU A 417 -0.04 10.73 -8.45
N PRO A 418 0.37 11.90 -8.98
CA PRO A 418 1.21 12.83 -8.25
C PRO A 418 0.55 13.32 -6.97
N ILE A 419 1.28 13.40 -5.87
CA ILE A 419 0.77 13.86 -4.55
C ILE A 419 0.12 15.25 -4.64
N ASN A 420 0.63 16.13 -5.51
CA ASN A 420 0.21 17.52 -5.58
C ASN A 420 -1.05 17.79 -6.41
N SER A 421 -1.51 16.83 -7.22
CA SER A 421 -2.64 17.06 -8.15
C SER A 421 -4.02 16.88 -7.51
N THR A 422 -4.13 16.20 -6.40
CA THR A 422 -5.41 15.68 -5.90
C THR A 422 -5.82 16.17 -4.53
N PHE A 423 -4.93 16.71 -3.72
CA PHE A 423 -5.30 17.25 -2.40
C PHE A 423 -6.10 18.57 -2.47
N SER A 424 -6.04 19.31 -3.57
CA SER A 424 -6.82 20.55 -3.76
C SER A 424 -8.30 20.30 -4.11
N THR A 425 -8.66 19.10 -4.58
CA THR A 425 -10.03 18.76 -5.00
C THR A 425 -10.77 17.82 -4.04
N TRP A 426 -10.14 17.37 -2.97
CA TRP A 426 -10.81 16.63 -1.90
C TRP A 426 -11.68 17.58 -1.06
N HIS A 427 -12.77 18.06 -1.65
CA HIS A 427 -13.79 18.78 -0.92
C HIS A 427 -14.68 17.76 -0.21
N SER A 428 -14.51 17.78 1.12
CA SER A 428 -15.51 17.44 2.13
C SER A 428 -16.27 16.12 1.99
N ILE A 429 -15.75 15.06 2.56
CA ILE A 429 -16.47 14.33 3.60
C ILE A 429 -15.40 14.04 4.66
N ASP A 430 -15.38 14.81 5.76
CA ASP A 430 -14.63 14.58 6.99
C ASP A 430 -13.09 14.44 6.96
N MET A 431 -12.42 14.98 5.95
CA MET A 431 -10.99 15.25 6.08
C MET A 431 -10.82 16.64 6.70
N MET A 432 -10.60 16.70 8.00
CA MET A 432 -10.15 17.95 8.62
C MET A 432 -8.92 18.45 7.86
N PRO A 433 -8.84 19.77 7.57
CA PRO A 433 -7.64 20.34 6.97
C PRO A 433 -6.45 20.01 7.88
N LEU A 434 -5.42 19.40 7.27
CA LEU A 434 -4.16 19.18 7.97
C LEU A 434 -3.63 20.52 8.46
N PRO A 435 -3.12 20.65 9.69
CA PRO A 435 -2.51 21.87 10.11
C PRO A 435 -1.41 22.27 9.14
N GLN A 436 -1.29 23.56 8.86
CA GLN A 436 -0.11 24.07 8.15
C GLN A 436 1.14 23.54 8.87
N GLY A 437 1.98 22.85 8.15
CA GLY A 437 3.22 22.33 8.70
C GLY A 437 3.40 20.81 8.63
N TYR A 438 2.43 20.04 8.13
CA TYR A 438 2.58 18.59 7.95
C TYR A 438 2.24 18.17 6.53
N ARG A 439 3.14 17.47 5.87
CA ARG A 439 2.86 16.73 4.65
C ARG A 439 2.59 15.29 5.04
N CYS A 440 1.42 14.79 4.66
CA CYS A 440 1.16 13.35 4.68
C CYS A 440 1.71 12.78 3.37
N LEU A 441 2.79 12.04 3.47
CA LEU A 441 3.32 11.32 2.33
C LEU A 441 2.90 9.85 2.47
N PRO A 442 2.28 9.26 1.45
CA PRO A 442 2.09 7.82 1.44
C PRO A 442 3.46 7.16 1.39
N MET A 443 3.67 6.14 2.21
CA MET A 443 4.87 5.31 2.09
C MET A 443 4.80 4.51 0.78
N ARG A 444 5.85 4.59 -0.02
CA ARG A 444 6.04 3.77 -1.19
C ARG A 444 7.43 3.15 -1.18
N SER A 445 7.53 1.96 -1.76
CA SER A 445 8.83 1.43 -2.15
C SER A 445 9.58 2.44 -3.00
N VAL A 446 10.83 2.61 -2.73
CA VAL A 446 11.87 3.53 -3.18
C VAL A 446 11.80 4.14 -4.62
N ALA A 447 10.84 3.77 -5.47
CA ALA A 447 10.85 4.14 -6.89
C ALA A 447 10.28 5.52 -7.22
N ASP A 448 9.34 6.09 -6.43
CA ASP A 448 8.78 7.41 -6.73
C ASP A 448 8.08 8.03 -5.50
N GLU A 449 8.82 8.82 -4.73
CA GLU A 449 8.35 9.47 -3.49
C GLU A 449 7.22 10.49 -3.71
N ASN A 450 6.92 10.84 -4.97
CA ASN A 450 5.97 11.88 -5.33
C ASN A 450 4.62 11.37 -5.85
N LYS A 451 4.38 10.06 -5.88
CA LYS A 451 3.14 9.47 -6.39
C LYS A 451 2.40 8.64 -5.33
N VAL A 452 1.08 8.63 -5.45
CA VAL A 452 0.16 7.85 -4.61
C VAL A 452 -0.55 6.83 -5.48
N PRO A 453 -0.52 5.53 -5.17
CA PRO A 453 -1.34 4.55 -5.85
C PRO A 453 -2.81 4.71 -5.41
N TYR A 454 -3.71 4.91 -6.37
CA TYR A 454 -5.15 4.91 -6.16
C TYR A 454 -5.78 3.66 -6.77
N ILE A 455 -6.77 3.13 -6.07
CA ILE A 455 -7.64 2.06 -6.53
C ILE A 455 -8.83 2.70 -7.24
N TYR A 456 -8.96 2.49 -8.54
CA TYR A 456 -10.13 2.92 -9.30
C TYR A 456 -11.04 1.73 -9.57
N MET A 457 -12.31 1.85 -9.21
CA MET A 457 -13.34 0.85 -9.44
C MET A 457 -14.37 1.39 -10.45
N PHE A 458 -14.44 0.75 -11.60
CA PHE A 458 -15.26 1.15 -12.72
C PHE A 458 -16.50 0.27 -12.84
N GLY A 459 -17.67 0.88 -12.95
CA GLY A 459 -18.91 0.23 -13.32
C GLY A 459 -19.33 -0.89 -12.39
N GLY A 460 -19.52 -2.08 -12.95
CA GLY A 460 -20.08 -3.25 -12.28
C GLY A 460 -21.59 -3.28 -12.35
N LYS A 461 -22.21 -4.33 -11.81
CA LYS A 461 -23.66 -4.54 -11.83
C LYS A 461 -24.15 -5.24 -10.57
N ALA A 462 -25.46 -5.17 -10.32
CA ALA A 462 -26.15 -5.99 -9.33
C ALA A 462 -27.24 -6.81 -10.01
N VAL A 463 -27.80 -7.78 -9.29
CA VAL A 463 -28.90 -8.61 -9.79
C VAL A 463 -30.11 -7.72 -10.11
N GLY A 464 -30.63 -7.81 -11.33
CA GLY A 464 -31.78 -7.03 -11.78
C GLY A 464 -31.51 -5.53 -12.03
N VAL A 465 -30.26 -5.11 -11.97
CA VAL A 465 -29.83 -3.73 -12.25
C VAL A 465 -28.92 -3.74 -13.46
N ASN A 466 -29.12 -2.78 -14.38
CA ASN A 466 -28.17 -2.53 -15.46
C ASN A 466 -26.80 -2.15 -14.91
N HIS A 467 -25.78 -2.12 -15.77
CA HIS A 467 -24.46 -1.71 -15.38
C HIS A 467 -24.46 -0.33 -14.72
N TYR A 468 -23.71 -0.19 -13.62
CA TYR A 468 -23.52 1.10 -12.97
C TYR A 468 -22.61 1.98 -13.82
N ASP A 469 -23.07 3.19 -14.07
CA ASP A 469 -22.32 4.20 -14.81
C ASP A 469 -21.54 5.11 -13.84
N GLN A 470 -20.66 4.49 -13.06
CA GLN A 470 -19.95 5.15 -11.97
C GLN A 470 -18.48 4.72 -11.92
N VAL A 471 -17.62 5.66 -11.53
CA VAL A 471 -16.22 5.41 -11.20
C VAL A 471 -15.98 5.84 -9.75
N TRP A 472 -15.42 4.95 -8.96
CA TRP A 472 -15.05 5.20 -7.57
C TRP A 472 -13.55 5.14 -7.41
N ARG A 473 -13.01 6.01 -6.57
CA ARG A 473 -11.60 6.05 -6.23
C ARG A 473 -11.40 5.75 -4.76
N ALA A 474 -10.39 4.95 -4.46
CA ALA A 474 -10.01 4.62 -3.10
C ALA A 474 -8.49 4.61 -2.91
N THR A 475 -8.06 4.75 -1.67
CA THR A 475 -6.68 4.53 -1.26
C THR A 475 -6.65 3.99 0.16
N ILE A 476 -5.62 3.23 0.49
CA ILE A 476 -5.33 2.88 1.88
C ILE A 476 -4.50 4.00 2.46
N ASN A 477 -4.93 4.48 3.63
CA ASN A 477 -4.29 5.60 4.27
C ASN A 477 -2.92 5.22 4.81
N ARG A 478 -1.88 5.85 4.26
CA ARG A 478 -0.48 5.56 4.57
C ARG A 478 0.22 6.85 4.93
N LEU A 479 0.01 7.29 6.15
CA LEU A 479 0.51 8.58 6.56
C LEU A 479 1.88 8.42 7.21
N ARG A 480 2.92 8.93 6.54
CA ARG A 480 4.13 9.43 7.19
C ARG A 480 3.91 10.88 7.56
N PHE A 481 4.14 11.22 8.81
CA PHE A 481 4.23 12.61 9.19
C PHE A 481 5.70 13.01 9.13
N GLU A 482 6.08 13.74 8.10
CA GLU A 482 7.35 14.46 8.12
C GLU A 482 7.11 15.86 8.68
N PRO A 483 7.89 16.29 9.69
CA PRO A 483 7.87 17.68 10.10
C PRO A 483 8.32 18.53 8.93
N ILE A 484 7.55 19.57 8.62
CA ILE A 484 7.99 20.58 7.64
C ILE A 484 9.16 21.33 8.27
N PRO A 485 10.28 21.49 7.55
CA PRO A 485 11.41 22.23 8.01
C PRO A 485 11.08 23.69 8.29
#